data_851f63e367d37dc0e7b222a4c840e096
#
_entry.id   851f63e367d37dc0e7b222a4c840e096
#
_cell.length_a   1.000
_cell.length_b   1.000
_cell.length_c   1.000
_cell.angle_alpha   90.00
_cell.angle_beta   90.00
_cell.angle_gamma   90.00
#
_symmetry.space_group_name_H-M   'P 1'
#
loop_
_entity.id
_entity.type
_entity.pdbx_description
1 polymer ?
#
loop_
_entity_poly.entity_id
_entity_poly.type
_entity_poly.pdbx_seq_one_letter_code
_entity_poly.pdbx_strand_id
1 'polypeptide(L)'
;MAEEKETQDTNIVYVGKKPSMSYVLAVITQFNNGQSEVILKARGRAISRAVDVAEIVRRRFVKDVEIRDIKIDTEEREVPEKGKVNVSTITITLRK
;
A
#
# COMPACT_ATOMS: atom_id res chain seq x y z
N MET A 1 -15.31 1.55 16.95
CA MET A 1 -14.12 2.41 17.03
C MET A 1 -13.88 3.05 15.69
N ALA A 2 -13.38 4.26 15.73
CA ALA A 2 -13.16 5.01 14.50
C ALA A 2 -12.15 4.33 13.58
N GLU A 3 -11.11 3.78 14.16
CA GLU A 3 -10.08 3.11 13.37
C GLU A 3 -10.66 1.96 12.58
N GLU A 4 -11.53 1.21 13.22
CA GLU A 4 -12.11 0.06 12.56
C GLU A 4 -12.97 0.49 11.39
N LYS A 5 -13.72 1.57 11.58
CA LYS A 5 -14.52 2.07 10.49
C LYS A 5 -13.68 2.52 9.33
N GLU A 6 -12.60 3.22 9.62
CA GLU A 6 -11.72 3.69 8.57
C GLU A 6 -11.14 2.53 7.80
N THR A 7 -10.73 1.48 8.52
CA THR A 7 -10.17 0.32 7.87
C THR A 7 -11.18 -0.36 6.96
N GLN A 8 -12.44 -0.36 7.37
CA GLN A 8 -13.48 -0.98 6.58
C GLN A 8 -13.91 -0.12 5.40
N ASP A 9 -13.89 1.20 5.60
CA ASP A 9 -14.35 2.11 4.59
C ASP A 9 -13.34 2.31 3.48
N THR A 10 -12.09 2.03 3.75
CA THR A 10 -11.07 2.24 2.76
C THR A 10 -10.44 0.91 2.42
N ASN A 11 -10.07 0.79 1.18
CA ASN A 11 -9.34 -0.37 0.69
C ASN A 11 -7.86 -0.02 0.54
N ILE A 12 -7.36 0.87 1.39
CA ILE A 12 -5.98 1.34 1.31
C ILE A 12 -5.15 0.66 2.39
N VAL A 13 -4.01 0.15 1.99
CA VAL A 13 -3.03 -0.43 2.90
C VAL A 13 -1.78 0.44 2.82
N TYR A 14 -1.42 1.05 3.95
CA TYR A 14 -0.23 1.88 4.03
C TYR A 14 0.95 1.01 4.40
N VAL A 15 1.92 0.94 3.51
CA VAL A 15 3.10 0.11 3.70
C VAL A 15 4.18 0.94 4.38
N GLY A 16 4.69 0.43 5.48
CA GLY A 16 5.70 1.12 6.26
C GLY A 16 6.85 0.20 6.61
N LYS A 17 7.16 0.10 7.90
CA LYS A 17 8.40 -0.54 8.35
C LYS A 17 8.24 -2.01 8.73
N LYS A 18 7.04 -2.52 8.79
CA LYS A 18 6.83 -3.91 9.17
C LYS A 18 7.30 -4.84 8.05
N PRO A 19 7.50 -6.12 8.37
CA PRO A 19 7.86 -7.09 7.33
C PRO A 19 6.80 -7.16 6.25
N SER A 20 7.23 -7.46 5.05
CA SER A 20 6.35 -7.48 3.88
C SER A 20 5.12 -8.36 4.09
N MET A 21 5.29 -9.51 4.74
CA MET A 21 4.17 -10.43 4.93
C MET A 21 3.04 -9.84 5.76
N SER A 22 3.33 -8.90 6.66
CA SER A 22 2.28 -8.23 7.41
C SER A 22 1.32 -7.51 6.47
N TYR A 23 1.87 -6.84 5.46
CA TYR A 23 1.05 -6.11 4.51
C TYR A 23 0.40 -7.04 3.50
N VAL A 24 1.10 -8.12 3.13
CA VAL A 24 0.51 -9.13 2.26
C VAL A 24 -0.77 -9.67 2.88
N LEU A 25 -0.72 -10.01 4.16
CA LEU A 25 -1.89 -10.52 4.85
C LEU A 25 -3.00 -9.49 4.90
N ALA A 26 -2.65 -8.22 5.11
CA ALA A 26 -3.65 -7.16 5.12
C ALA A 26 -4.36 -7.06 3.77
N VAL A 27 -3.61 -7.16 2.67
CA VAL A 27 -4.19 -7.10 1.33
C VAL A 27 -5.11 -8.29 1.10
N ILE A 28 -4.65 -9.49 1.45
CA ILE A 28 -5.43 -10.70 1.27
C ILE A 28 -6.73 -10.60 2.06
N THR A 29 -6.65 -10.10 3.28
CA THR A 29 -7.82 -9.92 4.12
C THR A 29 -8.83 -8.99 3.46
N GLN A 30 -8.37 -7.91 2.86
CA GLN A 30 -9.27 -6.99 2.16
C GLN A 30 -10.00 -7.70 1.03
N PHE A 31 -9.27 -8.46 0.23
CA PHE A 31 -9.90 -9.19 -0.87
C PHE A 31 -10.88 -10.24 -0.35
N ASN A 32 -10.51 -10.93 0.72
CA ASN A 32 -11.40 -11.94 1.30
C ASN A 32 -12.67 -11.33 1.89
N ASN A 33 -12.61 -10.07 2.28
CA ASN A 33 -13.77 -9.37 2.80
C ASN A 33 -14.65 -8.78 1.72
N GLY A 34 -14.36 -9.10 0.47
CA GLY A 34 -15.23 -8.68 -0.62
C GLY A 34 -14.77 -7.47 -1.39
N GLN A 35 -13.61 -6.91 -1.05
CA GLN A 35 -13.09 -5.79 -1.82
C GLN A 35 -12.64 -6.30 -3.18
N SER A 36 -13.03 -5.60 -4.24
CA SER A 36 -12.56 -5.95 -5.57
C SER A 36 -11.28 -5.20 -5.93
N GLU A 37 -10.92 -4.21 -5.13
CA GLU A 37 -9.77 -3.37 -5.40
C GLU A 37 -9.10 -3.01 -4.09
N VAL A 38 -7.78 -3.13 -4.05
CA VAL A 38 -6.99 -2.78 -2.88
C VAL A 38 -5.85 -1.88 -3.35
N ILE A 39 -5.62 -0.81 -2.61
CA ILE A 39 -4.63 0.18 -2.98
C ILE A 39 -3.51 0.15 -1.95
N LEU A 40 -2.28 0.01 -2.44
CA LEU A 40 -1.09 0.09 -1.60
C LEU A 40 -0.48 1.47 -1.73
N LYS A 41 -0.16 2.08 -0.60
CA LYS A 41 0.50 3.37 -0.60
C LYS A 41 1.76 3.29 0.23
N ALA A 42 2.83 3.88 -0.26
CA ALA A 42 4.10 3.89 0.45
C ALA A 42 4.88 5.14 0.07
N ARG A 43 5.82 5.49 0.92
CA ARG A 43 6.68 6.61 0.64
C ARG A 43 8.09 6.32 1.10
N GLY A 44 9.05 7.00 0.47
CA GLY A 44 10.44 6.89 0.85
C GLY A 44 10.94 5.47 0.73
N ARG A 45 11.56 5.00 1.78
CA ARG A 45 12.18 3.68 1.76
C ARG A 45 11.20 2.53 1.74
N ALA A 46 9.93 2.79 2.02
CA ALA A 46 8.92 1.74 1.98
C ALA A 46 8.42 1.45 0.58
N ILE A 47 8.85 2.22 -0.41
CA ILE A 47 8.35 2.04 -1.78
C ILE A 47 8.69 0.66 -2.32
N SER A 48 9.93 0.22 -2.14
CA SER A 48 10.31 -1.11 -2.64
C SER A 48 9.54 -2.20 -1.92
N ARG A 49 9.25 -2.00 -0.63
CA ARG A 49 8.44 -2.98 0.09
C ARG A 49 7.04 -3.06 -0.46
N ALA A 50 6.46 -1.92 -0.86
CA ALA A 50 5.13 -1.94 -1.47
C ALA A 50 5.14 -2.73 -2.77
N VAL A 51 6.18 -2.58 -3.57
CA VAL A 51 6.31 -3.36 -4.79
C VAL A 51 6.42 -4.85 -4.46
N ASP A 52 7.22 -5.19 -3.45
CA ASP A 52 7.35 -6.58 -3.03
C ASP A 52 6.00 -7.15 -2.60
N VAL A 53 5.25 -6.39 -1.81
CA VAL A 53 3.94 -6.82 -1.34
C VAL A 53 3.01 -7.11 -2.52
N ALA A 54 2.95 -6.17 -3.46
CA ALA A 54 2.10 -6.34 -4.63
C ALA A 54 2.47 -7.60 -5.41
N GLU A 55 3.77 -7.84 -5.59
CA GLU A 55 4.24 -8.99 -6.34
C GLU A 55 3.98 -10.30 -5.61
N ILE A 56 4.15 -10.32 -4.29
CA ILE A 56 3.88 -11.53 -3.52
C ILE A 56 2.40 -11.88 -3.59
N VAL A 57 1.53 -10.88 -3.41
CA VAL A 57 0.10 -11.11 -3.48
C VAL A 57 -0.27 -11.70 -4.84
N ARG A 58 0.21 -11.07 -5.90
CA ARG A 58 -0.16 -11.44 -7.25
C ARG A 58 0.37 -12.82 -7.63
N ARG A 59 1.59 -13.12 -7.24
CA ARG A 59 2.24 -14.34 -7.70
C ARG A 59 1.97 -15.55 -6.84
N ARG A 60 1.73 -15.34 -5.54
CA ARG A 60 1.65 -16.47 -4.62
C ARG A 60 0.28 -16.70 -4.02
N PHE A 61 -0.53 -15.66 -3.88
CA PHE A 61 -1.76 -15.81 -3.10
C PHE A 61 -3.02 -15.56 -3.90
N VAL A 62 -3.09 -14.48 -4.64
CA VAL A 62 -4.30 -14.13 -5.39
C VAL A 62 -3.89 -13.98 -6.84
N LYS A 63 -3.85 -15.08 -7.54
CA LYS A 63 -3.23 -15.12 -8.86
C LYS A 63 -4.03 -14.43 -9.94
N ASP A 64 -5.30 -14.16 -9.69
CA ASP A 64 -6.13 -13.43 -10.64
C ASP A 64 -6.12 -11.92 -10.38
N VAL A 65 -5.30 -11.46 -9.44
CA VAL A 65 -5.13 -10.04 -9.20
C VAL A 65 -4.31 -9.41 -10.32
N GLU A 66 -4.73 -8.25 -10.75
CA GLU A 66 -4.00 -7.45 -11.73
C GLU A 66 -3.48 -6.19 -11.09
N ILE A 67 -2.33 -5.74 -11.53
CA ILE A 67 -1.86 -4.40 -11.18
C ILE A 67 -2.54 -3.45 -12.13
N ARG A 68 -3.53 -2.74 -11.61
CA ARG A 68 -4.39 -1.90 -12.42
C ARG A 68 -3.76 -0.56 -12.73
N ASP A 69 -3.04 -0.03 -11.77
CA ASP A 69 -2.46 1.30 -11.92
C ASP A 69 -1.30 1.46 -10.96
N ILE A 70 -0.33 2.23 -11.38
CA ILE A 70 0.81 2.61 -10.54
C ILE A 70 1.00 4.10 -10.72
N LYS A 71 0.97 4.82 -9.62
CA LYS A 71 1.14 6.27 -9.64
C LYS A 71 2.30 6.64 -8.75
N ILE A 72 3.17 7.49 -9.25
CA ILE A 72 4.29 7.98 -8.43
C ILE A 72 4.15 9.49 -8.30
N ASP A 73 4.65 10.01 -7.19
CA ASP A 73 4.56 11.43 -6.92
C ASP A 73 5.64 11.81 -5.92
N THR A 74 5.72 13.08 -5.62
CA THR A 74 6.65 13.63 -4.65
C THR A 74 5.88 14.50 -3.68
N GLU A 75 6.08 14.25 -2.39
CA GLU A 75 5.51 15.08 -1.34
C GLU A 75 6.58 15.96 -0.76
N GLU A 76 6.22 17.21 -0.47
CA GLU A 76 7.10 18.12 0.23
C GLU A 76 6.74 18.07 1.71
N ARG A 77 7.74 17.86 2.55
CA ARG A 77 7.53 17.79 3.99
C ARG A 77 8.49 18.74 4.70
N GLU A 78 8.01 19.29 5.79
CA GLU A 78 8.85 20.15 6.62
C GLU A 78 9.44 19.33 7.75
N VAL A 79 10.76 19.42 7.89
CA VAL A 79 11.49 18.75 8.94
C VAL A 79 12.14 19.84 9.79
N PRO A 80 11.95 19.81 11.11
CA PRO A 80 12.40 20.93 11.95
C PRO A 80 13.84 21.33 11.77
N GLU A 81 14.73 20.38 11.55
CA GLU A 81 16.14 20.69 11.46
C GLU A 81 16.63 20.92 10.05
N LYS A 82 15.93 20.38 9.07
CA LYS A 82 16.40 20.42 7.69
C LYS A 82 15.57 21.31 6.80
N GLY A 83 14.49 21.87 7.33
CA GLY A 83 13.59 22.64 6.50
C GLY A 83 12.73 21.73 5.66
N LYS A 84 12.63 22.01 4.37
CA LYS A 84 11.78 21.27 3.48
C LYS A 84 12.55 20.14 2.81
N VAL A 85 11.95 18.96 2.79
CA VAL A 85 12.53 17.80 2.12
C VAL A 85 11.48 17.22 1.22
N ASN A 86 11.92 16.59 0.15
CA ASN A 86 11.04 15.92 -0.80
C ASN A 86 11.06 14.42 -0.52
N VAL A 87 9.88 13.81 -0.53
CA VAL A 87 9.75 12.39 -0.29
C VAL A 87 8.97 11.79 -1.45
N SER A 88 9.56 10.78 -2.08
CA SER A 88 8.88 10.09 -3.17
C SER A 88 7.76 9.20 -2.63
N THR A 89 6.68 9.10 -3.38
CA THR A 89 5.54 8.26 -3.00
C THR A 89 5.14 7.37 -4.16
N ILE A 90 4.47 6.27 -3.83
CA ILE A 90 3.92 5.37 -4.82
C ILE A 90 2.54 4.93 -4.38
N THR A 91 1.65 4.78 -5.35
CA THR A 91 0.32 4.24 -5.13
C THR A 91 0.13 3.13 -6.15
N ILE A 92 -0.11 1.92 -5.66
CA ILE A 92 -0.30 0.74 -6.51
C ILE A 92 -1.72 0.25 -6.30
N THR A 93 -2.47 0.17 -7.38
CA THR A 93 -3.85 -0.30 -7.33
C THR A 93 -3.90 -1.73 -7.83
N LEU A 94 -4.36 -2.62 -6.96
CA LEU A 94 -4.55 -4.04 -7.27
C LEU A 94 -6.03 -4.30 -7.44
N ARG A 95 -6.38 -5.03 -8.47
CA ARG A 95 -7.77 -5.32 -8.78
C ARG A 95 -7.95 -6.78 -9.09
N LYS A 96 -9.03 -7.33 -8.56
CA LYS A 96 -9.36 -8.72 -8.73
C LYS A 96 -10.51 -8.94 -9.69
#